data_8319d8c3169bc54abc32bf7ebd0172f1
#
_entry.id   8319d8c3169bc54abc32bf7ebd0172f1
#
_cell.length_a   1.000
_cell.length_b   1.000
_cell.length_c   1.000
_cell.angle_alpha   90.00
_cell.angle_beta   90.00
_cell.angle_gamma   90.00
#
_symmetry.space_group_name_H-M   'P 1'
#
loop_
_entity.id
_entity.type
_entity.pdbx_description
1 polymer ?
#
loop_
_entity_poly.entity_id
_entity_poly.type
_entity_poly.pdbx_seq_one_letter_code
_entity_poly.pdbx_strand_id
1 'polypeptide(L)'
;MNTIRLPRMVAGLFAGLAFGIAGNTFQTMLRNPLANPDILGITAGSSVAALFCILILHTSNIAVSIASVVAGLITAVLIFIFSKGKTFSVGRLILVGIGMQAMLSALISYLLMVGAQEDIPTALRWLSGSLNGAQLPTLLPLIITVLLCAPIVIVLGKHLSILELGEQSATSLGLNTNMTRLLLILSSVFMIAIATSATGPIAFVAFLSGPIAKRLVGVGYSNVIPAGLVGVNLVLAADLIGQFAFEVRYPVGIITGLLGAPYLLYLLIRMNRKGSL
;
A
#
# COMPACT_ATOMS: atom_id res chain seq x y z
N MET A 1 3.62 -5.16 29.12
CA MET A 1 2.89 -5.72 27.96
C MET A 1 2.20 -4.62 27.16
N ASN A 2 1.52 -3.68 27.79
CA ASN A 2 0.74 -2.65 27.10
C ASN A 2 1.55 -1.57 26.35
N THR A 3 2.80 -1.34 26.73
CA THR A 3 3.65 -0.29 26.14
C THR A 3 4.42 -0.70 24.87
N ILE A 4 4.61 -2.00 24.61
CA ILE A 4 5.40 -2.48 23.47
C ILE A 4 4.58 -3.41 22.57
N ARG A 5 3.92 -4.44 23.15
CA ARG A 5 3.24 -5.46 22.35
C ARG A 5 1.92 -4.97 21.78
N LEU A 6 1.11 -4.27 22.57
CA LEU A 6 -0.20 -3.79 22.14
C LEU A 6 -0.11 -2.79 20.99
N PRO A 7 0.74 -1.71 21.05
CA PRO A 7 0.88 -0.79 19.92
C PRO A 7 1.34 -1.49 18.63
N ARG A 8 2.25 -2.45 18.75
CA ARG A 8 2.77 -3.21 17.61
C ARG A 8 1.70 -4.07 16.96
N MET A 9 0.88 -4.76 17.76
CA MET A 9 -0.26 -5.54 17.25
C MET A 9 -1.29 -4.64 16.57
N VAL A 10 -1.63 -3.50 17.18
CA VAL A 10 -2.55 -2.51 16.63
C VAL A 10 -2.01 -1.95 15.31
N ALA A 11 -0.73 -1.59 15.27
CA ALA A 11 -0.08 -1.12 14.03
C ALA A 11 -0.17 -2.17 12.92
N GLY A 12 0.16 -3.43 13.22
CA GLY A 12 0.09 -4.54 12.25
C GLY A 12 -1.33 -4.82 11.77
N LEU A 13 -2.31 -4.76 12.66
CA LEU A 13 -3.72 -4.94 12.33
C LEU A 13 -4.21 -3.85 11.38
N PHE A 14 -4.04 -2.58 11.74
CA PHE A 14 -4.59 -1.49 10.93
C PHE A 14 -3.77 -1.24 9.65
N ALA A 15 -2.45 -1.39 9.68
CA ALA A 15 -1.64 -1.32 8.46
C ALA A 15 -1.94 -2.48 7.51
N GLY A 16 -2.09 -3.70 8.04
CA GLY A 16 -2.49 -4.88 7.27
C GLY A 16 -3.85 -4.71 6.60
N LEU A 17 -4.86 -4.20 7.33
CA LEU A 17 -6.17 -3.85 6.77
C LEU A 17 -6.04 -2.81 5.66
N ALA A 18 -5.30 -1.72 5.91
CA ALA A 18 -5.11 -0.63 4.95
C ALA A 18 -4.49 -1.11 3.65
N PHE A 19 -3.32 -1.79 3.73
CA PHE A 19 -2.64 -2.31 2.56
C PHE A 19 -3.44 -3.40 1.83
N GLY A 20 -4.08 -4.32 2.58
CA GLY A 20 -4.86 -5.42 2.00
C GLY A 20 -6.11 -4.93 1.26
N ILE A 21 -6.89 -4.05 1.87
CA ILE A 21 -8.09 -3.47 1.26
C ILE A 21 -7.71 -2.61 0.04
N ALA A 22 -6.73 -1.72 0.20
CA ALA A 22 -6.30 -0.85 -0.89
C ALA A 22 -5.72 -1.64 -2.07
N GLY A 23 -4.88 -2.65 -1.79
CA GLY A 23 -4.31 -3.52 -2.82
C GLY A 23 -5.39 -4.23 -3.64
N ASN A 24 -6.34 -4.88 -2.97
CA ASN A 24 -7.48 -5.52 -3.63
C ASN A 24 -8.31 -4.52 -4.44
N THR A 25 -8.53 -3.32 -3.93
CA THR A 25 -9.31 -2.28 -4.62
C THR A 25 -8.65 -1.89 -5.92
N PHE A 26 -7.34 -1.63 -5.92
CA PHE A 26 -6.60 -1.31 -7.15
C PHE A 26 -6.57 -2.47 -8.14
N GLN A 27 -6.32 -3.70 -7.67
CA GLN A 27 -6.30 -4.89 -8.52
C GLN A 27 -7.63 -5.11 -9.25
N THR A 28 -8.73 -4.99 -8.52
CA THR A 28 -10.08 -5.15 -9.05
C THR A 28 -10.44 -4.01 -10.01
N MET A 29 -10.17 -2.76 -9.62
CA MET A 29 -10.47 -1.58 -10.42
C MET A 29 -9.67 -1.54 -11.73
N LEU A 30 -8.40 -1.95 -11.69
CA LEU A 30 -7.51 -2.02 -12.85
C LEU A 30 -7.65 -3.36 -13.61
N ARG A 31 -8.46 -4.29 -13.12
CA ARG A 31 -8.67 -5.64 -13.66
C ARG A 31 -7.37 -6.39 -13.89
N ASN A 32 -6.42 -6.15 -13.04
CA ASN A 32 -5.10 -6.74 -13.11
C ASN A 32 -4.68 -7.23 -11.72
N PRO A 33 -4.57 -8.54 -11.50
CA PRO A 33 -4.14 -9.09 -10.20
C PRO A 33 -2.70 -8.73 -9.86
N LEU A 34 -1.93 -8.24 -10.84
CA LEU A 34 -0.56 -7.75 -10.66
C LEU A 34 -0.49 -6.24 -10.36
N ALA A 35 -1.63 -5.56 -10.36
CA ALA A 35 -1.65 -4.15 -10.00
C ALA A 35 -1.28 -3.98 -8.52
N ASN A 36 -0.41 -2.99 -8.27
CA ASN A 36 -0.02 -2.61 -6.93
C ASN A 36 -0.38 -1.13 -6.73
N PRO A 37 -0.89 -0.72 -5.58
CA PRO A 37 -1.07 0.69 -5.24
C PRO A 37 0.19 1.55 -5.40
N ASP A 38 1.37 0.93 -5.31
CA ASP A 38 2.67 1.60 -5.55
C ASP A 38 2.81 2.17 -6.97
N ILE A 39 2.01 1.69 -7.94
CA ILE A 39 1.90 2.30 -9.29
C ILE A 39 1.51 3.78 -9.19
N LEU A 40 0.82 4.20 -8.13
CA LEU A 40 0.53 5.61 -7.87
C LEU A 40 1.68 6.34 -7.16
N GLY A 41 2.84 5.71 -6.97
CA GLY A 41 4.03 6.33 -6.39
C GLY A 41 3.85 6.89 -4.97
N ILE A 42 2.75 6.55 -4.29
CA ILE A 42 2.41 7.09 -2.96
C ILE A 42 3.51 6.74 -1.96
N THR A 43 3.89 5.47 -1.92
CA THR A 43 4.96 4.98 -1.05
C THR A 43 6.31 5.59 -1.38
N ALA A 44 6.63 5.77 -2.67
CA ALA A 44 7.87 6.42 -3.09
C ALA A 44 7.89 7.91 -2.72
N GLY A 45 6.79 8.63 -2.94
CA GLY A 45 6.67 10.03 -2.53
C GLY A 45 6.79 10.20 -1.01
N SER A 46 6.11 9.35 -0.25
CA SER A 46 6.24 9.30 1.21
C SER A 46 7.68 9.03 1.64
N SER A 47 8.38 8.12 0.93
CA SER A 47 9.76 7.74 1.23
C SER A 47 10.74 8.87 0.97
N VAL A 48 10.61 9.59 -0.14
CA VAL A 48 11.45 10.76 -0.45
C VAL A 48 11.35 11.80 0.66
N ALA A 49 10.13 12.16 1.08
CA ALA A 49 9.94 13.15 2.13
C ALA A 49 10.48 12.67 3.49
N ALA A 50 10.26 11.41 3.83
CA ALA A 50 10.78 10.83 5.05
C ALA A 50 12.31 10.85 5.08
N LEU A 51 12.96 10.41 4.01
CA LEU A 51 14.41 10.43 3.91
C LEU A 51 14.98 11.86 3.92
N PHE A 52 14.34 12.78 3.25
CA PHE A 52 14.74 14.20 3.29
C PHE A 52 14.69 14.74 4.72
N CYS A 53 13.61 14.44 5.46
CA CYS A 53 13.48 14.81 6.86
C CYS A 53 14.52 14.15 7.77
N ILE A 54 14.85 12.87 7.54
CA ILE A 54 15.82 12.10 8.34
C ILE A 54 17.25 12.53 8.02
N LEU A 55 17.63 12.53 6.73
CA LEU A 55 19.02 12.64 6.28
C LEU A 55 19.51 14.08 6.14
N ILE A 56 18.61 15.04 5.87
CA ILE A 56 18.97 16.43 5.60
C ILE A 56 18.50 17.37 6.69
N LEU A 57 17.25 17.23 7.14
CA LEU A 57 16.67 18.16 8.13
C LEU A 57 16.85 17.69 9.57
N HIS A 58 17.19 16.42 9.82
CA HIS A 58 17.35 15.80 11.14
C HIS A 58 16.17 16.10 12.10
N THR A 59 14.93 15.98 11.58
CA THR A 59 13.71 16.37 12.28
C THR A 59 13.14 15.26 13.15
N SER A 60 12.16 15.61 13.99
CA SER A 60 11.45 14.65 14.85
C SER A 60 10.63 13.63 14.04
N ASN A 61 10.38 12.45 14.62
CA ASN A 61 9.56 11.40 14.03
C ASN A 61 8.14 11.88 13.63
N ILE A 62 7.58 12.84 14.36
CA ILE A 62 6.27 13.42 14.03
C ILE A 62 6.36 14.21 12.73
N ALA A 63 7.41 15.02 12.55
CA ALA A 63 7.62 15.78 11.32
C ALA A 63 7.85 14.85 10.12
N VAL A 64 8.64 13.77 10.29
CA VAL A 64 8.81 12.72 9.28
C VAL A 64 7.47 12.12 8.87
N SER A 65 6.62 11.78 9.85
CA SER A 65 5.29 11.20 9.57
C SER A 65 4.39 12.17 8.82
N ILE A 66 4.32 13.43 9.22
CA ILE A 66 3.50 14.43 8.54
C ILE A 66 4.01 14.68 7.13
N ALA A 67 5.32 14.88 6.96
CA ALA A 67 5.93 15.11 5.66
C ALA A 67 5.69 13.94 4.70
N SER A 68 5.81 12.70 5.18
CA SER A 68 5.56 11.51 4.36
C SER A 68 4.10 11.38 3.92
N VAL A 69 3.12 11.69 4.78
CA VAL A 69 1.70 11.72 4.39
C VAL A 69 1.46 12.76 3.31
N VAL A 70 1.90 13.99 3.56
CA VAL A 70 1.68 15.13 2.64
C VAL A 70 2.31 14.83 1.27
N ALA A 71 3.56 14.37 1.25
CA ALA A 71 4.25 14.05 0.00
C ALA A 71 3.63 12.86 -0.74
N GLY A 72 3.19 11.82 -0.04
CA GLY A 72 2.47 10.70 -0.63
C GLY A 72 1.16 11.14 -1.28
N LEU A 73 0.37 11.99 -0.61
CA LEU A 73 -0.86 12.55 -1.16
C LEU A 73 -0.60 13.48 -2.35
N ILE A 74 0.41 14.36 -2.26
CA ILE A 74 0.82 15.23 -3.37
C ILE A 74 1.22 14.38 -4.58
N THR A 75 2.00 13.33 -4.38
CA THR A 75 2.42 12.42 -5.45
C THR A 75 1.22 11.77 -6.13
N ALA A 76 0.24 11.28 -5.37
CA ALA A 76 -0.99 10.71 -5.91
C ALA A 76 -1.79 11.74 -6.72
N VAL A 77 -1.91 12.98 -6.23
CA VAL A 77 -2.59 14.07 -6.94
C VAL A 77 -1.86 14.42 -8.24
N LEU A 78 -0.53 14.53 -8.22
CA LEU A 78 0.28 14.80 -9.42
C LEU A 78 0.09 13.71 -10.47
N ILE A 79 0.16 12.42 -10.07
CA ILE A 79 -0.07 11.30 -10.99
C ILE A 79 -1.49 11.36 -11.56
N PHE A 80 -2.49 11.66 -10.75
CA PHE A 80 -3.87 11.82 -11.22
C PHE A 80 -4.00 12.98 -12.23
N ILE A 81 -3.40 14.14 -11.96
CA ILE A 81 -3.41 15.31 -12.85
C ILE A 81 -2.73 14.98 -14.18
N PHE A 82 -1.52 14.40 -14.15
CA PHE A 82 -0.77 14.05 -15.35
C PHE A 82 -1.41 12.90 -16.15
N SER A 83 -2.18 12.03 -15.50
CA SER A 83 -2.92 10.97 -16.17
C SER A 83 -4.27 11.44 -16.74
N LYS A 84 -4.73 12.66 -16.38
CA LYS A 84 -6.00 13.21 -16.83
C LYS A 84 -6.00 13.41 -18.34
N GLY A 85 -7.06 12.94 -19.01
CA GLY A 85 -7.32 13.14 -20.44
C GLY A 85 -8.82 13.32 -20.68
N LYS A 86 -9.25 13.29 -21.93
CA LYS A 86 -10.69 13.39 -22.28
C LYS A 86 -11.51 12.25 -21.66
N THR A 87 -10.90 11.07 -21.53
CA THR A 87 -11.49 9.89 -20.88
C THR A 87 -10.48 9.30 -19.89
N PHE A 88 -10.97 8.66 -18.84
CA PHE A 88 -10.13 7.92 -17.88
C PHE A 88 -9.44 6.75 -18.62
N SER A 89 -8.13 6.66 -18.52
CA SER A 89 -7.34 5.60 -19.12
C SER A 89 -6.43 4.96 -18.08
N VAL A 90 -6.68 3.68 -17.82
CA VAL A 90 -5.85 2.85 -16.92
C VAL A 90 -4.40 2.80 -17.42
N GLY A 91 -4.19 2.62 -18.72
CA GLY A 91 -2.83 2.58 -19.30
C GLY A 91 -2.05 3.87 -19.08
N ARG A 92 -2.70 5.03 -19.20
CA ARG A 92 -2.05 6.34 -18.93
C ARG A 92 -1.72 6.50 -17.45
N LEU A 93 -2.62 6.09 -16.56
CA LEU A 93 -2.38 6.12 -15.12
C LEU A 93 -1.15 5.27 -14.75
N ILE A 94 -1.07 4.06 -15.29
CA ILE A 94 0.07 3.15 -15.06
C ILE A 94 1.37 3.75 -15.62
N LEU A 95 1.35 4.28 -16.84
CA LEU A 95 2.56 4.84 -17.47
C LEU A 95 3.11 6.05 -16.71
N VAL A 96 2.25 6.98 -16.33
CA VAL A 96 2.61 8.15 -15.49
C VAL A 96 3.12 7.69 -14.13
N GLY A 97 2.46 6.71 -13.53
CA GLY A 97 2.86 6.12 -12.25
C GLY A 97 4.27 5.51 -12.30
N ILE A 98 4.57 4.71 -13.32
CA ILE A 98 5.90 4.11 -13.52
C ILE A 98 6.97 5.21 -13.69
N GLY A 99 6.70 6.22 -14.50
CA GLY A 99 7.63 7.35 -14.68
C GLY A 99 7.88 8.11 -13.39
N MET A 100 6.83 8.42 -12.63
CA MET A 100 6.93 9.08 -11.32
C MET A 100 7.69 8.22 -10.31
N GLN A 101 7.38 6.91 -10.25
CA GLN A 101 8.08 5.96 -9.40
C GLN A 101 9.58 5.91 -9.70
N ALA A 102 9.97 5.87 -10.98
CA ALA A 102 11.37 5.86 -11.39
C ALA A 102 12.09 7.15 -10.97
N MET A 103 11.46 8.31 -11.17
CA MET A 103 12.00 9.61 -10.76
C MET A 103 12.18 9.68 -9.23
N LEU A 104 11.16 9.28 -8.46
CA LEU A 104 11.22 9.30 -7.00
C LEU A 104 12.24 8.29 -6.45
N SER A 105 12.39 7.12 -7.10
CA SER A 105 13.42 6.14 -6.74
C SER A 105 14.84 6.66 -6.97
N ALA A 106 15.07 7.41 -8.06
CA ALA A 106 16.34 8.08 -8.30
C ALA A 106 16.62 9.14 -7.22
N LEU A 107 15.59 9.87 -6.78
CA LEU A 107 15.73 10.87 -5.70
C LEU A 107 16.01 10.20 -4.34
N ILE A 108 15.39 9.05 -4.05
CA ILE A 108 15.73 8.24 -2.86
C ILE A 108 17.21 7.84 -2.89
N SER A 109 17.69 7.32 -4.03
CA SER A 109 19.08 6.91 -4.18
C SER A 109 20.04 8.09 -4.00
N TYR A 110 19.70 9.26 -4.56
CA TYR A 110 20.46 10.48 -4.36
C TYR A 110 20.54 10.91 -2.88
N LEU A 111 19.39 10.91 -2.17
CA LEU A 111 19.35 11.25 -0.75
C LEU A 111 20.20 10.30 0.10
N LEU A 112 20.18 9.00 -0.20
CA LEU A 112 21.03 8.02 0.48
C LEU A 112 22.54 8.24 0.19
N MET A 113 22.88 8.78 -0.99
CA MET A 113 24.27 9.05 -1.35
C MET A 113 24.83 10.30 -0.67
N VAL A 114 24.00 11.34 -0.48
CA VAL A 114 24.44 12.61 0.11
C VAL A 114 24.17 12.72 1.61
N GLY A 115 23.37 11.83 2.17
CA GLY A 115 23.02 11.81 3.59
C GLY A 115 24.20 11.48 4.49
N ALA A 116 24.16 11.95 5.74
CA ALA A 116 25.17 11.63 6.74
C ALA A 116 25.22 10.13 7.01
N GLN A 117 26.42 9.55 7.06
CA GLN A 117 26.60 8.09 7.19
C GLN A 117 25.96 7.52 8.47
N GLU A 118 25.93 8.31 9.54
CA GLU A 118 25.32 7.92 10.81
C GLU A 118 23.78 7.79 10.75
N ASP A 119 23.09 8.49 9.83
CA ASP A 119 21.65 8.45 9.67
C ASP A 119 21.17 7.42 8.63
N ILE A 120 22.06 6.91 7.78
CA ILE A 120 21.72 5.92 6.74
C ILE A 120 21.05 4.67 7.34
N PRO A 121 21.50 4.08 8.46
CA PRO A 121 20.80 2.93 9.05
C PRO A 121 19.35 3.23 9.46
N THR A 122 19.08 4.45 9.90
CA THR A 122 17.72 4.90 10.27
C THR A 122 16.85 5.06 9.03
N ALA A 123 17.38 5.67 7.96
CA ALA A 123 16.71 5.81 6.69
C ALA A 123 16.39 4.45 6.04
N LEU A 124 17.34 3.52 6.02
CA LEU A 124 17.15 2.16 5.49
C LEU A 124 16.12 1.37 6.30
N ARG A 125 16.12 1.53 7.63
CA ARG A 125 15.10 0.92 8.51
C ARG A 125 13.72 1.45 8.20
N TRP A 126 13.59 2.76 7.95
CA TRP A 126 12.32 3.36 7.56
C TRP A 126 11.83 2.83 6.21
N LEU A 127 12.71 2.78 5.20
CA LEU A 127 12.41 2.23 3.87
C LEU A 127 12.03 0.73 3.89
N SER A 128 12.50 0.01 4.88
CA SER A 128 12.20 -1.43 5.01
C SER A 128 10.81 -1.72 5.60
N GLY A 129 10.11 -0.69 6.12
CA GLY A 129 8.84 -0.87 6.82
C GLY A 129 8.93 -1.70 8.09
N SER A 130 8.58 -1.12 9.22
CA SER A 130 8.74 -1.77 10.53
C SER A 130 7.61 -1.39 11.48
N LEU A 131 7.16 -2.35 12.28
CA LEU A 131 6.25 -2.11 13.41
C LEU A 131 7.00 -1.80 14.71
N ASN A 132 8.34 -1.78 14.65
CA ASN A 132 9.16 -1.52 15.84
C ASN A 132 9.10 -0.04 16.22
N GLY A 133 8.91 0.23 17.50
CA GLY A 133 8.79 1.61 17.98
C GLY A 133 7.39 2.25 17.81
N ALA A 134 6.40 1.49 17.34
CA ALA A 134 5.01 1.95 17.28
C ALA A 134 4.51 2.35 18.67
N GLN A 135 3.84 3.50 18.76
CA GLN A 135 3.23 4.03 19.98
C GLN A 135 1.74 4.31 19.72
N LEU A 136 0.86 3.98 20.66
CA LEU A 136 -0.59 4.16 20.48
C LEU A 136 -1.00 5.58 20.04
N PRO A 137 -0.46 6.66 20.64
CA PRO A 137 -0.81 8.02 20.20
C PRO A 137 -0.47 8.31 18.74
N THR A 138 0.65 7.78 18.24
CA THR A 138 1.07 8.00 16.84
C THR A 138 0.30 7.13 15.84
N LEU A 139 -0.40 6.10 16.31
CA LEU A 139 -1.25 5.23 15.48
C LEU A 139 -2.69 5.76 15.33
N LEU A 140 -3.08 6.76 16.12
CA LEU A 140 -4.44 7.29 16.08
C LEU A 140 -4.88 7.73 14.66
N PRO A 141 -4.05 8.46 13.88
CA PRO A 141 -4.39 8.80 12.50
C PRO A 141 -4.64 7.56 11.62
N LEU A 142 -3.84 6.49 11.77
CA LEU A 142 -4.02 5.24 11.04
C LEU A 142 -5.34 4.57 11.40
N ILE A 143 -5.64 4.45 12.68
CA ILE A 143 -6.88 3.85 13.18
C ILE A 143 -8.09 4.60 12.63
N ILE A 144 -8.12 5.93 12.78
CA ILE A 144 -9.22 6.78 12.32
C ILE A 144 -9.39 6.65 10.79
N THR A 145 -8.29 6.73 10.04
CA THR A 145 -8.35 6.62 8.57
C THR A 145 -8.91 5.28 8.12
N VAL A 146 -8.46 4.17 8.71
CA VAL A 146 -8.99 2.84 8.36
C VAL A 146 -10.47 2.72 8.75
N LEU A 147 -10.86 3.19 9.93
CA LEU A 147 -12.26 3.15 10.38
C LEU A 147 -13.19 4.01 9.53
N LEU A 148 -12.70 5.07 8.89
CA LEU A 148 -13.49 5.92 7.99
C LEU A 148 -13.47 5.40 6.54
N CYS A 149 -12.30 5.04 6.02
CA CYS A 149 -12.13 4.68 4.61
C CYS A 149 -12.50 3.23 4.29
N ALA A 150 -12.21 2.28 5.19
CA ALA A 150 -12.54 0.88 4.93
C ALA A 150 -14.04 0.62 4.78
N PRO A 151 -14.94 1.18 5.62
CA PRO A 151 -16.39 1.06 5.41
C PRO A 151 -16.85 1.60 4.05
N ILE A 152 -16.28 2.72 3.57
CA ILE A 152 -16.59 3.27 2.24
C ILE A 152 -16.28 2.22 1.17
N VAL A 153 -15.06 1.64 1.20
CA VAL A 153 -14.64 0.61 0.23
C VAL A 153 -15.50 -0.65 0.36
N ILE A 154 -15.87 -1.07 1.57
CA ILE A 154 -16.72 -2.24 1.82
C ILE A 154 -18.12 -2.02 1.23
N VAL A 155 -18.74 -0.89 1.48
CA VAL A 155 -20.06 -0.53 0.91
C VAL A 155 -20.01 -0.47 -0.61
N LEU A 156 -18.95 0.10 -1.16
CA LEU A 156 -18.71 0.16 -2.60
C LEU A 156 -18.21 -1.18 -3.19
N GLY A 157 -18.04 -2.22 -2.38
CA GLY A 157 -17.54 -3.52 -2.84
C GLY A 157 -18.38 -4.16 -3.93
N LYS A 158 -19.72 -3.99 -3.89
CA LYS A 158 -20.63 -4.41 -4.98
C LYS A 158 -20.38 -3.62 -6.26
N HIS A 159 -20.23 -2.31 -6.17
CA HIS A 159 -19.90 -1.44 -7.31
C HIS A 159 -18.53 -1.76 -7.91
N LEU A 160 -17.57 -2.12 -7.05
CA LEU A 160 -16.24 -2.56 -7.48
C LEU A 160 -16.33 -3.84 -8.33
N SER A 161 -17.17 -4.81 -7.95
CA SER A 161 -17.42 -6.03 -8.74
C SER A 161 -18.12 -5.73 -10.07
N ILE A 162 -19.03 -4.75 -10.10
CA ILE A 162 -19.66 -4.30 -11.36
C ILE A 162 -18.63 -3.64 -12.28
N LEU A 163 -17.67 -2.88 -11.74
CA LEU A 163 -16.59 -2.28 -12.51
C LEU A 163 -15.67 -3.32 -13.17
N GLU A 164 -15.55 -4.53 -12.60
CA GLU A 164 -14.84 -5.66 -13.24
C GLU A 164 -15.45 -6.06 -14.58
N LEU A 165 -16.77 -5.90 -14.76
CA LEU A 165 -17.47 -6.25 -16.02
C LEU A 165 -17.18 -5.27 -17.16
N GLY A 166 -16.63 -4.11 -16.87
CA GLY A 166 -16.34 -3.10 -17.86
C GLY A 166 -17.11 -1.80 -17.67
N GLU A 167 -16.54 -0.73 -18.22
CA GLU A 167 -17.11 0.61 -18.08
C GLU A 167 -18.48 0.71 -18.75
N GLN A 168 -18.62 0.15 -19.97
CA GLN A 168 -19.89 0.14 -20.71
C GLN A 168 -20.95 -0.66 -19.96
N SER A 169 -20.62 -1.87 -19.50
CA SER A 169 -21.54 -2.70 -18.72
C SER A 169 -21.93 -2.05 -17.41
N ALA A 170 -20.95 -1.47 -16.69
CA ALA A 170 -21.21 -0.78 -15.43
C ALA A 170 -22.15 0.44 -15.61
N THR A 171 -21.94 1.22 -16.67
CA THR A 171 -22.79 2.37 -16.97
C THR A 171 -24.19 1.93 -17.38
N SER A 172 -24.33 0.87 -18.17
CA SER A 172 -25.63 0.30 -18.56
C SER A 172 -26.42 -0.24 -17.36
N LEU A 173 -25.73 -0.67 -16.31
CA LEU A 173 -26.33 -1.05 -15.03
C LEU A 173 -26.63 0.15 -14.10
N GLY A 174 -26.49 1.38 -14.59
CA GLY A 174 -26.80 2.62 -13.86
C GLY A 174 -25.73 3.07 -12.88
N LEU A 175 -24.50 2.49 -12.92
CA LEU A 175 -23.42 2.88 -12.03
C LEU A 175 -22.77 4.19 -12.48
N ASN A 176 -22.65 5.15 -11.56
CA ASN A 176 -21.79 6.32 -11.79
C ASN A 176 -20.32 5.91 -11.61
N THR A 177 -19.71 5.45 -12.73
CA THR A 177 -18.35 4.88 -12.72
C THR A 177 -17.30 5.89 -12.27
N ASN A 178 -17.45 7.18 -12.64
CA ASN A 178 -16.49 8.22 -12.27
C ASN A 178 -16.48 8.49 -10.76
N MET A 179 -17.67 8.67 -10.17
CA MET A 179 -17.77 8.93 -8.72
C MET A 179 -17.32 7.72 -7.90
N THR A 180 -17.72 6.51 -8.32
CA THR A 180 -17.33 5.28 -7.66
C THR A 180 -15.80 5.09 -7.67
N ARG A 181 -15.16 5.28 -8.84
CA ARG A 181 -13.70 5.22 -8.95
C ARG A 181 -13.01 6.28 -8.10
N LEU A 182 -13.51 7.52 -8.12
CA LEU A 182 -12.93 8.60 -7.32
C LEU A 182 -12.94 8.26 -5.83
N LEU A 183 -14.08 7.82 -5.30
CA LEU A 183 -14.20 7.44 -3.88
C LEU A 183 -13.31 6.26 -3.51
N LEU A 184 -13.24 5.22 -4.37
CA LEU A 184 -12.37 4.06 -4.16
C LEU A 184 -10.89 4.44 -4.18
N ILE A 185 -10.47 5.27 -5.15
CA ILE A 185 -9.08 5.76 -5.24
C ILE A 185 -8.75 6.60 -4.02
N LEU A 186 -9.56 7.61 -3.69
CA LEU A 186 -9.28 8.48 -2.55
C LEU A 186 -9.18 7.69 -1.24
N SER A 187 -10.16 6.82 -0.96
CA SER A 187 -10.13 6.00 0.26
C SER A 187 -8.88 5.12 0.33
N SER A 188 -8.49 4.51 -0.79
CA SER A 188 -7.31 3.65 -0.85
C SER A 188 -6.01 4.46 -0.71
N VAL A 189 -5.90 5.61 -1.37
CA VAL A 189 -4.75 6.51 -1.30
C VAL A 189 -4.53 7.00 0.14
N PHE A 190 -5.60 7.45 0.82
CA PHE A 190 -5.52 7.88 2.21
C PHE A 190 -5.07 6.73 3.12
N MET A 191 -5.65 5.54 2.98
CA MET A 191 -5.25 4.37 3.76
C MET A 191 -3.77 4.04 3.59
N ILE A 192 -3.26 4.03 2.35
CA ILE A 192 -1.85 3.72 2.06
C ILE A 192 -0.93 4.81 2.58
N ALA A 193 -1.22 6.08 2.32
CA ALA A 193 -0.37 7.19 2.73
C ALA A 193 -0.19 7.22 4.26
N ILE A 194 -1.29 7.09 5.00
CA ILE A 194 -1.26 7.08 6.47
C ILE A 194 -0.62 5.78 7.01
N ALA A 195 -0.91 4.62 6.40
CA ALA A 195 -0.26 3.37 6.81
C ALA A 195 1.26 3.43 6.59
N THR A 196 1.69 3.92 5.42
CA THR A 196 3.12 4.11 5.10
C THR A 196 3.81 5.09 6.05
N SER A 197 3.14 6.18 6.44
CA SER A 197 3.72 7.13 7.40
C SER A 197 3.89 6.55 8.80
N ALA A 198 3.00 5.64 9.20
CA ALA A 198 3.00 5.02 10.52
C ALA A 198 3.97 3.83 10.63
N THR A 199 4.16 3.06 9.55
CA THR A 199 4.91 1.80 9.57
C THR A 199 6.09 1.77 8.59
N GLY A 200 6.28 2.81 7.78
CA GLY A 200 7.08 2.71 6.56
C GLY A 200 6.37 1.88 5.47
N PRO A 201 6.97 1.81 4.28
CA PRO A 201 6.45 1.00 3.18
C PRO A 201 6.62 -0.49 3.48
N ILE A 202 5.51 -1.24 3.60
CA ILE A 202 5.55 -2.69 3.78
C ILE A 202 5.38 -3.37 2.43
N ALA A 203 6.47 -3.91 1.90
CA ALA A 203 6.50 -4.51 0.58
C ALA A 203 5.54 -5.72 0.46
N PHE A 204 4.98 -5.93 -0.72
CA PHE A 204 4.17 -7.08 -1.14
C PHE A 204 2.84 -7.29 -0.42
N VAL A 205 2.55 -6.72 0.74
CA VAL A 205 1.29 -6.96 1.46
C VAL A 205 0.09 -6.56 0.62
N ALA A 206 0.08 -5.34 0.08
CA ALA A 206 -0.99 -4.87 -0.80
C ALA A 206 -1.13 -5.72 -2.07
N PHE A 207 -0.01 -6.23 -2.58
CA PHE A 207 0.04 -7.06 -3.78
C PHE A 207 -0.51 -8.47 -3.54
N LEU A 208 -0.16 -9.11 -2.42
CA LEU A 208 -0.49 -10.51 -2.13
C LEU A 208 -1.91 -10.69 -1.61
N SER A 209 -2.44 -9.71 -0.89
CA SER A 209 -3.68 -9.83 -0.13
C SER A 209 -4.89 -10.14 -1.01
N GLY A 210 -5.05 -9.46 -2.14
CA GLY A 210 -6.16 -9.67 -3.08
C GLY A 210 -6.16 -11.08 -3.70
N PRO A 211 -5.08 -11.51 -4.38
CA PRO A 211 -5.00 -12.83 -4.99
C PRO A 211 -5.12 -13.98 -4.00
N ILE A 212 -4.55 -13.87 -2.80
CA ILE A 212 -4.69 -14.90 -1.76
C ILE A 212 -6.14 -14.95 -1.28
N ALA A 213 -6.75 -13.82 -0.96
CA ALA A 213 -8.13 -13.74 -0.53
C ALA A 213 -9.10 -14.31 -1.59
N LYS A 214 -8.92 -13.95 -2.85
CA LYS A 214 -9.74 -14.46 -3.96
C LYS A 214 -9.68 -15.99 -4.10
N ARG A 215 -8.55 -16.59 -3.75
CA ARG A 215 -8.42 -18.07 -3.72
C ARG A 215 -9.12 -18.71 -2.51
N LEU A 216 -9.15 -18.04 -1.37
CA LEU A 216 -9.77 -18.55 -0.15
C LEU A 216 -11.30 -18.45 -0.20
N VAL A 217 -11.83 -17.35 -0.74
CA VAL A 217 -13.27 -17.06 -0.75
C VAL A 217 -13.97 -17.59 -2.00
N GLY A 218 -13.25 -17.72 -3.11
CA GLY A 218 -13.81 -18.17 -4.39
C GLY A 218 -14.44 -17.03 -5.19
N VAL A 219 -15.20 -17.41 -6.23
CA VAL A 219 -15.83 -16.48 -7.18
C VAL A 219 -17.24 -16.13 -6.70
N GLY A 220 -17.68 -14.86 -6.91
CA GLY A 220 -19.05 -14.43 -6.63
C GLY A 220 -19.22 -13.65 -5.33
N TYR A 221 -18.19 -13.53 -4.51
CA TYR A 221 -18.21 -12.78 -3.25
C TYR A 221 -17.34 -11.51 -3.32
N SER A 222 -17.70 -10.50 -2.52
CA SER A 222 -16.84 -9.32 -2.35
C SER A 222 -15.54 -9.71 -1.65
N ASN A 223 -14.43 -9.41 -2.28
CA ASN A 223 -13.11 -9.77 -1.79
C ASN A 223 -12.48 -8.70 -0.86
N VAL A 224 -13.17 -7.61 -0.59
CA VAL A 224 -12.62 -6.45 0.16
C VAL A 224 -12.25 -6.83 1.59
N ILE A 225 -13.20 -7.39 2.36
CA ILE A 225 -12.95 -7.79 3.75
C ILE A 225 -11.94 -8.93 3.83
N PRO A 226 -12.08 -10.02 3.05
CA PRO A 226 -11.09 -11.10 3.04
C PRO A 226 -9.66 -10.61 2.72
N ALA A 227 -9.51 -9.69 1.77
CA ALA A 227 -8.20 -9.12 1.43
C ALA A 227 -7.61 -8.31 2.59
N GLY A 228 -8.43 -7.53 3.29
CA GLY A 228 -8.00 -6.85 4.51
C GLY A 228 -7.50 -7.83 5.58
N LEU A 229 -8.27 -8.90 5.85
CA LEU A 229 -7.89 -9.93 6.83
C LEU A 229 -6.61 -10.69 6.43
N VAL A 230 -6.46 -11.01 5.14
CA VAL A 230 -5.20 -11.59 4.62
C VAL A 230 -4.04 -10.63 4.84
N GLY A 231 -4.22 -9.33 4.56
CA GLY A 231 -3.21 -8.30 4.82
C GLY A 231 -2.78 -8.25 6.28
N VAL A 232 -3.74 -8.31 7.21
CA VAL A 232 -3.47 -8.40 8.66
C VAL A 232 -2.62 -9.63 8.99
N ASN A 233 -3.03 -10.81 8.50
CA ASN A 233 -2.31 -12.04 8.76
C ASN A 233 -0.89 -12.00 8.18
N LEU A 234 -0.70 -11.48 6.96
CA LEU A 234 0.61 -11.34 6.35
C LEU A 234 1.53 -10.44 7.18
N VAL A 235 1.04 -9.26 7.60
CA VAL A 235 1.84 -8.32 8.38
C VAL A 235 2.18 -8.88 9.75
N LEU A 236 1.20 -9.44 10.49
CA LEU A 236 1.45 -9.97 11.82
C LEU A 236 2.31 -11.24 11.80
N ALA A 237 2.10 -12.14 10.84
CA ALA A 237 2.95 -13.32 10.67
C ALA A 237 4.39 -12.94 10.32
N ALA A 238 4.57 -12.02 9.37
CA ALA A 238 5.91 -11.52 9.01
C ALA A 238 6.60 -10.82 10.18
N ASP A 239 5.85 -10.09 10.99
CA ASP A 239 6.37 -9.46 12.21
C ASP A 239 6.84 -10.50 13.24
N LEU A 240 6.06 -11.54 13.47
CA LEU A 240 6.44 -12.63 14.38
C LEU A 240 7.67 -13.39 13.86
N ILE A 241 7.70 -13.70 12.56
CA ILE A 241 8.88 -14.36 11.93
C ILE A 241 10.10 -13.46 12.07
N GLY A 242 10.00 -12.16 11.74
CA GLY A 242 11.10 -11.21 11.84
C GLY A 242 11.63 -11.01 13.27
N GLN A 243 10.78 -11.25 14.28
CA GLN A 243 11.17 -11.12 15.69
C GLN A 243 11.82 -12.39 16.28
N PHE A 244 11.33 -13.57 15.90
CA PHE A 244 11.60 -14.81 16.66
C PHE A 244 12.29 -15.91 15.83
N ALA A 245 12.29 -15.83 14.49
CA ALA A 245 12.89 -16.87 13.66
C ALA A 245 14.39 -16.70 13.42
N PHE A 246 14.95 -15.54 13.77
CA PHE A 246 16.35 -15.20 13.49
C PHE A 246 17.04 -14.66 14.75
N GLU A 247 18.37 -14.74 14.80
CA GLU A 247 19.16 -14.15 15.88
C GLU A 247 19.07 -12.62 15.93
N VAL A 248 18.92 -12.00 14.75
CA VAL A 248 18.73 -10.55 14.58
C VAL A 248 17.29 -10.24 14.18
N ARG A 249 16.73 -9.20 14.75
CA ARG A 249 15.35 -8.76 14.42
C ARG A 249 15.29 -8.07 13.08
N TYR A 250 14.54 -8.63 12.14
CA TYR A 250 14.31 -8.05 10.82
C TYR A 250 13.03 -7.24 10.76
N PRO A 251 13.02 -6.10 10.02
CA PRO A 251 11.80 -5.35 9.70
C PRO A 251 10.78 -6.21 8.94
N VAL A 252 9.50 -5.92 9.16
CA VAL A 252 8.38 -6.65 8.55
C VAL A 252 8.46 -6.68 7.03
N GLY A 253 8.79 -5.53 6.41
CA GLY A 253 8.85 -5.43 4.94
C GLY A 253 9.96 -6.29 4.30
N ILE A 254 11.04 -6.60 5.01
CA ILE A 254 12.06 -7.56 4.54
C ILE A 254 11.46 -8.96 4.48
N ILE A 255 10.76 -9.38 5.52
CA ILE A 255 10.15 -10.71 5.59
C ILE A 255 9.02 -10.85 4.55
N THR A 256 8.15 -9.84 4.43
CA THR A 256 7.10 -9.85 3.40
C THR A 256 7.68 -9.80 1.99
N GLY A 257 8.79 -9.11 1.78
CA GLY A 257 9.52 -9.09 0.51
C GLY A 257 10.09 -10.46 0.14
N LEU A 258 10.75 -11.11 1.10
CA LEU A 258 11.35 -12.43 0.93
C LEU A 258 10.30 -13.51 0.60
N LEU A 259 9.14 -13.45 1.24
CA LEU A 259 8.03 -14.38 0.98
C LEU A 259 7.22 -14.00 -0.26
N GLY A 260 7.09 -12.70 -0.52
CA GLY A 260 6.25 -12.16 -1.59
C GLY A 260 6.84 -12.37 -2.99
N ALA A 261 8.15 -12.21 -3.14
CA ALA A 261 8.80 -12.34 -4.46
C ALA A 261 8.68 -13.77 -5.05
N PRO A 262 8.94 -14.87 -4.32
CA PRO A 262 8.69 -16.22 -4.82
C PRO A 262 7.22 -16.49 -5.15
N TYR A 263 6.30 -15.97 -4.33
CA TYR A 263 4.87 -16.11 -4.60
C TYR A 263 4.46 -15.39 -5.90
N LEU A 264 5.02 -14.20 -6.16
CA LEU A 264 4.80 -13.47 -7.41
C LEU A 264 5.24 -14.30 -8.62
N LEU A 265 6.45 -14.88 -8.57
CA LEU A 265 6.96 -15.74 -9.64
C LEU A 265 6.05 -16.96 -9.85
N TYR A 266 5.62 -17.62 -8.79
CA TYR A 266 4.66 -18.71 -8.86
C TYR A 266 3.33 -18.28 -9.53
N LEU A 267 2.84 -17.09 -9.18
CA LEU A 267 1.58 -16.56 -9.71
C LEU A 267 1.71 -16.28 -11.22
N LEU A 268 2.81 -15.65 -11.64
CA LEU A 268 3.12 -15.38 -13.06
C LEU A 268 3.20 -16.66 -13.89
N ILE A 269 3.95 -17.67 -13.42
CA ILE A 269 4.08 -18.97 -14.10
C ILE A 269 2.70 -19.63 -14.26
N ARG A 270 1.87 -19.56 -13.23
CA ARG A 270 0.53 -20.16 -13.26
C ARG A 270 -0.44 -19.43 -14.19
N MET A 271 -0.38 -18.10 -14.25
CA MET A 271 -1.19 -17.29 -15.16
C MET A 271 -0.80 -17.56 -16.61
N ASN A 272 0.49 -17.62 -16.92
CA ASN A 272 1.00 -17.96 -18.25
C ASN A 272 0.52 -19.35 -18.72
N ARG A 273 0.54 -20.36 -17.84
CA ARG A 273 0.05 -21.70 -18.15
C ARG A 273 -1.46 -21.78 -18.44
N LYS A 274 -2.25 -20.81 -17.94
CA LYS A 274 -3.71 -20.75 -18.17
C LYS A 274 -4.10 -19.88 -19.37
N GLY A 275 -3.14 -19.29 -20.09
CA GLY A 275 -3.39 -18.41 -21.23
C GLY A 275 -4.13 -17.14 -20.89
N SER A 276 -4.02 -16.65 -19.65
CA SER A 276 -4.70 -15.44 -19.13
C SER A 276 -3.79 -14.22 -19.03
N LEU A 277 -2.68 -14.23 -19.79
CA LEU A 277 -1.84 -13.06 -20.06
C LEU A 277 -2.18 -12.47 -21.41
#